data_e6278bc1123893c477e3e722dfb99046
#
_entry.id   e6278bc1123893c477e3e722dfb99046
#
_cell.length_a   1.000
_cell.length_b   1.000
_cell.length_c   1.000
_cell.angle_alpha   90.00
_cell.angle_beta   90.00
_cell.angle_gamma   90.00
#
_symmetry.space_group_name_H-M   'P 1'
#
loop_
_entity.id
_entity.type
_entity.pdbx_description
1 polymer ?
#
loop_
_entity_poly.entity_id
_entity_poly.type
_entity_poly.pdbx_seq_one_letter_code
_entity_poly.pdbx_strand_id
1 'polypeptide(L)'
;MEKFIVYTKWYHEKGVRPAKEMSDGMRDNVKPGHPADDIIWWQIDENHHQSVIIYSSEDAAKKHRVEVEKLRASSSKEYSIKLVEEYMGPVLVQMSEL
;
A
#
# COMPACT_ATOMS: atom_id res chain seq x y z
N MET A 1 -12.89 -10.20 14.97
CA MET A 1 -12.16 -10.71 13.81
C MET A 1 -10.81 -10.03 13.69
N GLU A 2 -9.80 -10.82 13.44
CA GLU A 2 -8.42 -10.34 13.39
C GLU A 2 -8.10 -9.68 12.05
N LYS A 3 -7.79 -8.40 12.08
CA LYS A 3 -7.35 -7.66 10.90
C LYS A 3 -5.93 -8.05 10.56
N PHE A 4 -5.55 -7.85 9.30
CA PHE A 4 -4.23 -8.15 8.78
C PHE A 4 -3.65 -6.93 8.09
N ILE A 5 -2.38 -6.60 8.38
CA ILE A 5 -1.71 -5.43 7.82
C ILE A 5 -0.57 -5.85 6.91
N VAL A 6 -0.44 -5.15 5.80
CA VAL A 6 0.72 -5.23 4.90
C VAL A 6 1.41 -3.87 4.92
N TYR A 7 2.66 -3.84 5.36
CA TYR A 7 3.52 -2.66 5.32
C TYR A 7 4.45 -2.74 4.14
N THR A 8 4.63 -1.62 3.41
CA THR A 8 5.59 -1.52 2.31
C THR A 8 6.38 -0.23 2.37
N LYS A 9 7.60 -0.25 1.82
CA LYS A 9 8.43 0.93 1.62
C LYS A 9 8.87 0.95 0.17
N TRP A 10 8.74 2.11 -0.47
CA TRP A 10 9.01 2.29 -1.90
C TRP A 10 10.06 3.37 -2.13
N TYR A 11 10.97 3.09 -3.06
CA TYR A 11 11.95 4.05 -3.56
C TYR A 11 11.47 4.62 -4.89
N HIS A 12 11.53 5.96 -5.03
CA HIS A 12 11.19 6.69 -6.24
C HIS A 12 12.45 7.30 -6.82
N GLU A 13 12.90 6.80 -7.95
CA GLU A 13 14.11 7.29 -8.61
C GLU A 13 14.03 8.78 -8.93
N LYS A 14 12.86 9.26 -9.33
CA LYS A 14 12.61 10.65 -9.70
C LYS A 14 12.02 11.50 -8.56
N GLY A 15 12.04 10.98 -7.34
CA GLY A 15 11.43 11.63 -6.20
C GLY A 15 9.95 11.28 -6.03
N VAL A 16 9.47 11.37 -4.79
CA VAL A 16 8.05 11.13 -4.48
C VAL A 16 7.22 12.26 -5.11
N ARG A 17 6.18 11.88 -5.85
CA ARG A 17 5.29 12.85 -6.50
C ARG A 17 4.51 13.66 -5.46
N PRO A 18 4.04 14.87 -5.83
CA PRO A 18 3.23 15.67 -4.92
C PRO A 18 2.01 14.92 -4.38
N ALA A 19 1.59 15.28 -3.16
CA ALA A 19 0.45 14.62 -2.51
C ALA A 19 -0.80 14.59 -3.37
N LYS A 20 -1.06 15.66 -4.12
CA LYS A 20 -2.23 15.71 -5.02
C LYS A 20 -2.18 14.62 -6.10
N GLU A 21 -1.02 14.42 -6.72
CA GLU A 21 -0.86 13.38 -7.75
C GLU A 21 -0.98 11.98 -7.15
N MET A 22 -0.42 11.77 -5.96
CA MET A 22 -0.53 10.51 -5.26
C MET A 22 -2.00 10.22 -4.89
N SER A 23 -2.71 11.23 -4.43
CA SER A 23 -4.13 11.15 -4.09
C SER A 23 -4.98 10.82 -5.32
N ASP A 24 -4.75 11.53 -6.42
CA ASP A 24 -5.47 11.29 -7.67
C ASP A 24 -5.23 9.86 -8.19
N GLY A 25 -3.99 9.41 -8.13
CA GLY A 25 -3.62 8.04 -8.53
C GLY A 25 -4.31 6.99 -7.67
N MET A 26 -4.35 7.19 -6.36
CA MET A 26 -5.04 6.26 -5.47
C MET A 26 -6.55 6.22 -5.75
N ARG A 27 -7.17 7.39 -5.87
CA ARG A 27 -8.61 7.48 -6.16
C ARG A 27 -8.99 6.79 -7.47
N ASP A 28 -8.19 7.03 -8.51
CA ASP A 28 -8.56 6.61 -9.87
C ASP A 28 -8.11 5.18 -10.21
N ASN A 29 -6.98 4.73 -9.66
CA ASN A 29 -6.35 3.47 -10.07
C ASN A 29 -6.30 2.39 -8.98
N VAL A 30 -6.38 2.77 -7.71
CA VAL A 30 -6.23 1.84 -6.59
C VAL A 30 -7.58 1.59 -5.89
N LYS A 31 -8.26 2.67 -5.50
CA LYS A 31 -9.51 2.57 -4.74
C LYS A 31 -10.61 1.75 -5.41
N PRO A 32 -10.87 1.86 -6.74
CA PRO A 32 -11.98 1.12 -7.35
C PRO A 32 -11.80 -0.39 -7.20
N GLY A 33 -12.76 -1.02 -6.52
CA GLY A 33 -12.77 -2.47 -6.34
C GLY A 33 -11.69 -3.05 -5.43
N HIS A 34 -10.94 -2.21 -4.71
CA HIS A 34 -9.90 -2.68 -3.80
C HIS A 34 -10.52 -3.37 -2.58
N PRO A 35 -10.09 -4.60 -2.25
CA PRO A 35 -10.69 -5.37 -1.15
C PRO A 35 -10.22 -4.98 0.26
N ALA A 36 -9.24 -4.10 0.38
CA ALA A 36 -8.76 -3.65 1.69
C ALA A 36 -9.75 -2.68 2.34
N ASP A 37 -9.74 -2.64 3.66
CA ASP A 37 -10.54 -1.68 4.42
C ASP A 37 -10.00 -0.27 4.27
N ASP A 38 -8.67 -0.13 4.22
CA ASP A 38 -8.02 1.17 4.07
C ASP A 38 -6.58 1.01 3.60
N ILE A 39 -6.04 2.08 3.02
CA ILE A 39 -4.65 2.20 2.62
C ILE A 39 -4.18 3.59 3.03
N ILE A 40 -3.01 3.67 3.67
CA ILE A 40 -2.40 4.94 4.04
C ILE A 40 -1.01 4.99 3.43
N TRP A 41 -0.72 6.06 2.70
CA TRP A 41 0.61 6.35 2.17
C TRP A 41 1.16 7.58 2.87
N TRP A 42 2.45 7.57 3.24
CA TRP A 42 3.11 8.75 3.79
C TRP A 42 4.54 8.85 3.27
N GLN A 43 5.04 10.07 3.21
CA GLN A 43 6.37 10.36 2.73
C GLN A 43 7.35 10.39 3.90
N ILE A 44 8.52 9.77 3.76
CA ILE A 44 9.56 9.81 4.78
C ILE A 44 10.76 10.64 4.37
N ASP A 45 11.03 10.75 3.09
CA ASP A 45 12.06 11.62 2.53
C ASP A 45 11.75 11.90 1.06
N GLU A 46 12.66 12.61 0.38
CA GLU A 46 12.45 13.03 -0.99
C GLU A 46 12.21 11.86 -1.96
N ASN A 47 12.80 10.71 -1.69
CA ASN A 47 12.77 9.56 -2.60
C ASN A 47 12.00 8.35 -2.07
N HIS A 48 11.48 8.41 -0.85
CA HIS A 48 10.80 7.25 -0.27
C HIS A 48 9.43 7.57 0.28
N HIS A 49 8.47 6.69 -0.01
CA HIS A 49 7.21 6.67 0.72
C HIS A 49 7.00 5.29 1.35
N GLN A 50 6.24 5.28 2.41
CA GLN A 50 5.82 4.04 3.09
C GLN A 50 4.31 3.91 3.00
N SER A 51 3.82 2.70 3.15
CA SER A 51 2.39 2.46 3.15
C SER A 51 1.99 1.36 4.12
N VAL A 52 0.75 1.43 4.60
CA VAL A 52 0.08 0.29 5.22
C VAL A 52 -1.23 0.03 4.48
N ILE A 53 -1.51 -1.25 4.28
CA ILE A 53 -2.77 -1.72 3.72
C ILE A 53 -3.45 -2.54 4.81
N ILE A 54 -4.67 -2.18 5.15
CA ILE A 54 -5.42 -2.82 6.23
C ILE A 54 -6.50 -3.71 5.62
N TYR A 55 -6.39 -5.02 5.83
CA TYR A 55 -7.37 -6.00 5.39
C TYR A 55 -8.20 -6.49 6.56
N SER A 56 -9.43 -6.91 6.28
CA SER A 56 -10.33 -7.47 7.30
C SER A 56 -9.84 -8.83 7.84
N SER A 57 -9.00 -9.54 7.06
CA SER A 57 -8.46 -10.84 7.43
C SER A 57 -7.21 -11.17 6.64
N GLU A 58 -6.44 -12.15 7.10
CA GLU A 58 -5.30 -12.67 6.36
C GLU A 58 -5.74 -13.30 5.03
N ASP A 59 -6.88 -13.98 5.00
CA ASP A 59 -7.42 -14.57 3.78
C ASP A 59 -7.69 -13.52 2.71
N ALA A 60 -8.25 -12.37 3.09
CA ALA A 60 -8.50 -11.27 2.15
C ALA A 60 -7.20 -10.77 1.53
N ALA A 61 -6.15 -10.64 2.35
CA ALA A 61 -4.82 -10.23 1.88
C ALA A 61 -4.24 -11.26 0.92
N LYS A 62 -4.31 -12.54 1.25
CA LYS A 62 -3.78 -13.62 0.40
C LYS A 62 -4.49 -13.71 -0.94
N LYS A 63 -5.81 -13.60 -0.96
CA LYS A 63 -6.61 -13.64 -2.19
C LYS A 63 -6.28 -12.46 -3.10
N HIS A 64 -5.93 -11.33 -2.54
CA HIS A 64 -5.60 -10.13 -3.30
C HIS A 64 -4.15 -10.11 -3.79
N ARG A 65 -3.29 -11.00 -3.27
CA ARG A 65 -1.84 -10.97 -3.53
C ARG A 65 -1.47 -10.97 -5.00
N VAL A 66 -2.12 -11.79 -5.82
CA VAL A 66 -1.84 -11.89 -7.25
C VAL A 66 -2.09 -10.55 -7.95
N GLU A 67 -3.20 -9.89 -7.63
CA GLU A 67 -3.53 -8.58 -8.22
C GLU A 67 -2.56 -7.50 -7.76
N VAL A 68 -2.18 -7.51 -6.48
CA VAL A 68 -1.20 -6.57 -5.92
C VAL A 68 0.14 -6.69 -6.65
N GLU A 69 0.61 -7.90 -6.90
CA GLU A 69 1.88 -8.11 -7.59
C GLU A 69 1.85 -7.62 -9.03
N LYS A 70 0.74 -7.79 -9.73
CA LYS A 70 0.54 -7.25 -11.08
C LYS A 70 0.58 -5.73 -11.09
N LEU A 71 -0.12 -5.10 -10.14
CA LEU A 71 -0.15 -3.65 -10.02
C LEU A 71 1.22 -3.08 -9.69
N ARG A 72 1.97 -3.74 -8.80
CA ARG A 72 3.33 -3.35 -8.44
C ARG A 72 4.28 -3.41 -9.63
N ALA A 73 4.22 -4.48 -10.42
CA ALA A 73 5.05 -4.63 -11.60
C ALA A 73 4.79 -3.52 -12.62
N SER A 74 3.52 -3.21 -12.87
CA SER A 74 3.10 -2.13 -13.75
C SER A 74 3.56 -0.76 -13.25
N SER A 75 3.33 -0.47 -11.97
CA SER A 75 3.70 0.82 -11.35
C SER A 75 5.22 1.02 -11.33
N SER A 76 5.98 -0.02 -11.01
CA SER A 76 7.45 0.04 -11.01
C SER A 76 7.99 0.42 -12.38
N LYS A 77 7.41 -0.15 -13.43
CA LYS A 77 7.81 0.14 -14.80
C LYS A 77 7.41 1.53 -15.24
N GLU A 78 6.20 1.96 -14.92
CA GLU A 78 5.63 3.25 -15.34
C GLU A 78 6.24 4.45 -14.62
N TYR A 79 6.45 4.32 -13.30
CA TYR A 79 6.86 5.44 -12.45
C TYR A 79 8.30 5.38 -11.95
N SER A 80 9.07 4.38 -12.38
CA SER A 80 10.44 4.16 -11.90
C SER A 80 10.50 4.04 -10.39
N ILE A 81 9.64 3.22 -9.82
CA ILE A 81 9.58 2.96 -8.38
C ILE A 81 9.98 1.52 -8.08
N LYS A 82 10.51 1.30 -6.88
CA LYS A 82 10.98 0.01 -6.40
C LYS A 82 10.46 -0.31 -5.02
N LEU A 83 9.98 -1.53 -4.83
CA LEU A 83 9.65 -2.03 -3.50
C LEU A 83 10.96 -2.32 -2.76
N VAL A 84 11.18 -1.65 -1.63
CA VAL A 84 12.40 -1.75 -0.83
C VAL A 84 12.23 -2.69 0.36
N GLU A 85 11.08 -2.59 1.03
CA GLU A 85 10.76 -3.41 2.21
C GLU A 85 9.29 -3.82 2.16
N GLU A 86 9.02 -5.01 2.68
CA GLU A 86 7.65 -5.46 2.87
C GLU A 86 7.59 -6.34 4.12
N TYR A 87 6.66 -6.03 5.01
CA TYR A 87 6.37 -6.83 6.19
C TYR A 87 4.87 -6.97 6.32
N MET A 88 4.40 -8.08 6.84
CA MET A 88 2.98 -8.30 7.02
C MET A 88 2.71 -9.17 8.24
N GLY A 89 1.55 -8.99 8.83
CA GLY A 89 1.14 -9.78 9.98
C GLY A 89 -0.23 -9.39 10.51
N PRO A 90 -0.74 -10.20 11.43
CA PRO A 90 -2.02 -9.91 12.07
C PRO A 90 -1.91 -8.70 13.00
N VAL A 91 -2.98 -7.90 13.05
CA VAL A 91 -3.08 -6.79 13.98
C VAL A 91 -3.30 -7.35 15.38
N LEU A 92 -2.43 -6.96 16.33
CA LEU A 92 -2.56 -7.38 17.72
C LEU A 92 -3.61 -6.55 18.47
N VAL A 93 -3.59 -5.24 18.27
CA VAL A 93 -4.48 -4.31 18.96
C VAL A 93 -4.59 -3.02 18.16
N GLN A 94 -5.77 -2.44 18.14
CA GLN A 94 -6.02 -1.15 17.53
C GLN A 94 -6.71 -0.26 18.57
N MET A 95 -6.04 0.80 18.98
CA MET A 95 -6.49 1.66 20.08
C MET A 95 -7.92 2.18 19.88
N SER A 96 -8.28 2.58 18.67
CA SER A 96 -9.61 3.12 18.37
C SER A 96 -10.75 2.12 18.57
N GLU A 97 -10.44 0.84 18.71
CA GLU A 97 -11.42 -0.21 18.92
C GLU A 97 -11.51 -0.68 20.39
N LEU A 98 -10.77 -0.03 21.27
CA LEU A 98 -10.79 -0.37 22.71
C LEU A 98 -11.84 0.45 23.46
#